data_448552943619d4dae8b6ba6e45079b9a
#
_entry.id   448552943619d4dae8b6ba6e45079b9a
#
_cell.length_a   1.000
_cell.length_b   1.000
_cell.length_c   1.000
_cell.angle_alpha   90.00
_cell.angle_beta   90.00
_cell.angle_gamma   90.00
#
_symmetry.space_group_name_H-M   'P 1'
#
loop_
_entity.id
_entity.type
_entity.pdbx_description
1 polymer ?
#
loop_
_entity_poly.entity_id
_entity_poly.type
_entity_poly.pdbx_seq_one_letter_code
_entity_poly.pdbx_strand_id
1 'polypeptide(L)'
;GAAVTFGDDVFIGPNCCFTTAEHAVDPEQRRAGMEVAKPIRIGNNVWIVAGATILAGVEIGDNTVIAAGSVVRESIPANVIAAGVPCRVKRKITGEDI
;
A
#
# COMPACT_ATOMS: atom_id res chain seq x y z
N GLY A 1 -15.00 -8.87 -3.50
CA GLY A 1 -13.69 -8.29 -3.35
C GLY A 1 -12.81 -9.08 -2.39
N ALA A 2 -11.62 -8.61 -2.19
CA ALA A 2 -10.66 -9.19 -1.27
C ALA A 2 -10.56 -8.33 -0.01
N ALA A 3 -9.98 -8.90 1.06
CA ALA A 3 -9.87 -8.23 2.34
C ALA A 3 -8.71 -7.24 2.37
N VAL A 4 -8.85 -6.20 3.17
CA VAL A 4 -7.76 -5.35 3.62
C VAL A 4 -7.55 -5.66 5.10
N THR A 5 -6.36 -6.13 5.44
CA THR A 5 -6.04 -6.57 6.80
C THR A 5 -4.98 -5.66 7.40
N PHE A 6 -5.19 -5.22 8.62
CA PHE A 6 -4.28 -4.35 9.36
C PHE A 6 -3.78 -5.05 10.61
N GLY A 7 -2.51 -4.92 10.89
CA GLY A 7 -1.94 -5.30 12.18
C GLY A 7 -2.33 -4.33 13.28
N ASP A 8 -1.58 -4.35 14.37
CA ASP A 8 -1.80 -3.46 15.52
C ASP A 8 -1.03 -2.14 15.33
N ASP A 9 -1.53 -1.08 15.96
CA ASP A 9 -0.87 0.22 16.01
C ASP A 9 -0.63 0.84 14.63
N VAL A 10 -1.59 0.70 13.72
CA VAL A 10 -1.50 1.27 12.38
C VAL A 10 -2.07 2.69 12.38
N PHE A 11 -1.32 3.61 11.79
CA PHE A 11 -1.69 5.02 11.68
C PHE A 11 -1.94 5.35 10.22
N ILE A 12 -3.13 5.83 9.90
CA ILE A 12 -3.53 6.15 8.54
C ILE A 12 -3.97 7.59 8.47
N GLY A 13 -3.28 8.39 7.67
CA GLY A 13 -3.63 9.77 7.43
C GLY A 13 -4.90 9.92 6.61
N PRO A 14 -5.43 11.14 6.49
CA PRO A 14 -6.66 11.38 5.73
C PRO A 14 -6.47 11.13 4.23
N ASN A 15 -7.57 10.82 3.57
CA ASN A 15 -7.63 10.63 2.11
C ASN A 15 -6.74 9.52 1.57
N CYS A 16 -6.44 8.52 2.38
CA CYS A 16 -5.79 7.31 1.89
C CYS A 16 -6.82 6.41 1.21
N CYS A 17 -6.38 5.73 0.15
CA CYS A 17 -7.23 4.82 -0.60
C CYS A 17 -6.61 3.42 -0.61
N PHE A 18 -7.44 2.41 -0.37
CA PHE A 18 -7.06 1.01 -0.46
C PHE A 18 -7.96 0.36 -1.49
N THR A 19 -7.40 -0.13 -2.58
CA THR A 19 -8.19 -0.80 -3.61
C THR A 19 -7.70 -2.23 -3.81
N THR A 20 -8.61 -3.19 -3.67
CA THR A 20 -8.31 -4.61 -3.80
C THR A 20 -8.69 -5.18 -5.15
N ALA A 21 -9.37 -4.40 -5.98
CA ALA A 21 -9.86 -4.85 -7.28
C ALA A 21 -9.12 -4.16 -8.42
N GLU A 22 -8.86 -4.93 -9.46
CA GLU A 22 -8.26 -4.43 -10.69
C GLU A 22 -9.07 -4.93 -11.87
N HIS A 23 -9.26 -4.08 -12.86
CA HIS A 23 -9.84 -4.48 -14.14
C HIS A 23 -8.75 -5.06 -15.04
N ALA A 24 -9.17 -5.89 -16.00
CA ALA A 24 -8.23 -6.42 -16.98
C ALA A 24 -7.66 -5.30 -17.85
N VAL A 25 -6.36 -5.38 -18.13
CA VAL A 25 -5.69 -4.46 -19.04
C VAL A 25 -6.11 -4.73 -20.48
N ASP A 26 -6.33 -6.00 -20.82
CA ASP A 26 -6.84 -6.38 -22.13
C ASP A 26 -8.23 -5.79 -22.36
N PRO A 27 -8.44 -5.03 -23.46
CA PRO A 27 -9.70 -4.33 -23.66
C PRO A 27 -10.93 -5.25 -23.80
N GLU A 28 -10.76 -6.42 -24.41
CA GLU A 28 -11.88 -7.36 -24.54
C GLU A 28 -12.26 -7.99 -23.20
N GLN A 29 -11.27 -8.37 -22.41
CA GLN A 29 -11.52 -8.90 -21.06
C GLN A 29 -12.14 -7.83 -20.16
N ARG A 30 -11.65 -6.60 -20.27
CA ARG A 30 -12.19 -5.48 -19.48
C ARG A 30 -13.65 -5.21 -19.88
N ARG A 31 -13.96 -5.21 -21.16
CA ARG A 31 -15.34 -5.04 -21.66
C ARG A 31 -16.25 -6.16 -21.18
N ALA A 32 -15.71 -7.36 -21.08
CA ALA A 32 -16.43 -8.54 -20.57
C ALA A 32 -16.65 -8.47 -19.05
N GLY A 33 -16.13 -7.47 -18.36
CA GLY A 33 -16.31 -7.29 -16.92
C GLY A 33 -15.37 -8.09 -16.05
N MET A 34 -14.25 -8.59 -16.60
CA MET A 34 -13.29 -9.35 -15.83
C MET A 34 -12.57 -8.45 -14.82
N GLU A 35 -12.59 -8.89 -13.58
CA GLU A 35 -11.87 -8.25 -12.47
C GLU A 35 -11.00 -9.28 -11.77
N VAL A 36 -9.89 -8.80 -11.21
CA VAL A 36 -9.03 -9.57 -10.31
C VAL A 36 -9.02 -8.88 -8.97
N ALA A 37 -9.33 -9.61 -7.91
CA ALA A 37 -9.27 -9.08 -6.55
C ALA A 37 -8.14 -9.76 -5.79
N LYS A 38 -7.29 -8.96 -5.13
CA LYS A 38 -6.16 -9.43 -4.34
C LYS A 38 -6.14 -8.73 -2.99
N PRO A 39 -5.89 -9.46 -1.91
CA PRO A 39 -5.89 -8.86 -0.58
C PRO A 39 -4.71 -7.90 -0.38
N ILE A 40 -4.93 -6.94 0.51
CA ILE A 40 -3.90 -6.02 0.97
C ILE A 40 -3.62 -6.36 2.44
N ARG A 41 -2.35 -6.46 2.81
CA ARG A 41 -1.95 -6.73 4.19
C ARG A 41 -0.99 -5.67 4.68
N ILE A 42 -1.39 -5.01 5.75
CA ILE A 42 -0.59 -3.98 6.41
C ILE A 42 -0.12 -4.55 7.74
N GLY A 43 1.17 -4.50 7.97
CA GLY A 43 1.77 -5.04 9.20
C GLY A 43 1.48 -4.20 10.43
N ASN A 44 2.26 -4.42 11.49
CA ASN A 44 2.12 -3.70 12.75
C ASN A 44 2.90 -2.39 12.72
N ASN A 45 2.38 -1.38 13.42
CA ASN A 45 3.07 -0.12 13.60
C ASN A 45 3.49 0.53 12.28
N VAL A 46 2.61 0.47 11.29
CA VAL A 46 2.81 1.10 9.99
C VAL A 46 2.15 2.47 9.99
N TRP A 47 2.84 3.45 9.44
CA TRP A 47 2.27 4.77 9.25
C TRP A 47 2.12 5.06 7.76
N ILE A 48 0.88 5.22 7.33
CA ILE A 48 0.54 5.60 5.96
C ILE A 48 0.12 7.06 6.00
N VAL A 49 0.95 7.92 5.41
CA VAL A 49 0.76 9.36 5.48
C VAL A 49 -0.34 9.78 4.49
N ALA A 50 -0.89 10.96 4.69
CA ALA A 50 -2.07 11.47 3.96
C ALA A 50 -1.98 11.28 2.45
N GLY A 51 -3.10 10.91 1.85
CA GLY A 51 -3.26 10.85 0.40
C GLY A 51 -2.58 9.69 -0.30
N ALA A 52 -2.03 8.73 0.44
CA ALA A 52 -1.41 7.55 -0.18
C ALA A 52 -2.46 6.60 -0.75
N THR A 53 -2.10 5.92 -1.83
CA THR A 53 -2.95 4.91 -2.48
C THR A 53 -2.25 3.57 -2.44
N ILE A 54 -2.92 2.56 -1.89
CA ILE A 54 -2.39 1.20 -1.77
C ILE A 54 -3.17 0.31 -2.73
N LEU A 55 -2.47 -0.35 -3.64
CA LEU A 55 -3.08 -1.15 -4.70
C LEU A 55 -3.18 -2.62 -4.34
N ALA A 56 -3.98 -3.34 -5.12
CA ALA A 56 -4.29 -4.75 -4.92
C ALA A 56 -3.04 -5.62 -4.78
N GLY A 57 -3.06 -6.52 -3.81
CA GLY A 57 -2.01 -7.51 -3.61
C GLY A 57 -0.79 -7.02 -2.83
N VAL A 58 -0.77 -5.76 -2.41
CA VAL A 58 0.38 -5.19 -1.70
C VAL A 58 0.42 -5.65 -0.26
N GLU A 59 1.62 -5.97 0.21
CA GLU A 59 1.92 -6.19 1.62
C GLU A 59 2.91 -5.14 2.08
N ILE A 60 2.65 -4.51 3.21
CA ILE A 60 3.54 -3.52 3.82
C ILE A 60 4.03 -4.09 5.15
N GLY A 61 5.34 -4.24 5.28
CA GLY A 61 5.96 -4.82 6.47
C GLY A 61 5.89 -3.91 7.69
N ASP A 62 6.19 -4.49 8.85
CA ASP A 62 6.09 -3.79 10.14
C ASP A 62 6.97 -2.55 10.21
N ASN A 63 6.54 -1.57 10.98
CA ASN A 63 7.28 -0.35 11.31
C ASN A 63 7.56 0.58 10.12
N THR A 64 7.00 0.31 8.96
CA THR A 64 7.28 1.06 7.73
C THR A 64 6.44 2.33 7.66
N VAL A 65 7.02 3.37 7.07
CA VAL A 65 6.35 4.64 6.79
C VAL A 65 6.18 4.78 5.28
N ILE A 66 4.96 5.02 4.86
CA ILE A 66 4.62 5.36 3.46
C ILE A 66 4.36 6.85 3.39
N ALA A 67 5.17 7.57 2.63
CA ALA A 67 5.09 9.02 2.55
C ALA A 67 3.79 9.51 1.90
N ALA A 68 3.45 10.77 2.17
CA ALA A 68 2.23 11.39 1.66
C ALA A 68 2.17 11.32 0.13
N GLY A 69 0.98 11.07 -0.40
CA GLY A 69 0.72 11.07 -1.82
C GLY A 69 1.34 9.92 -2.61
N SER A 70 1.94 8.95 -1.93
CA SER A 70 2.56 7.80 -2.61
C SER A 70 1.54 6.88 -3.24
N VAL A 71 1.92 6.23 -4.32
CA VAL A 71 1.13 5.14 -4.93
C VAL A 71 1.91 3.85 -4.80
N VAL A 72 1.44 2.96 -3.94
CA VAL A 72 2.11 1.70 -3.62
C VAL A 72 1.51 0.58 -4.45
N ARG A 73 2.25 0.10 -5.42
CA ARG A 73 1.83 -0.99 -6.31
C ARG A 73 2.64 -2.28 -6.11
N GLU A 74 3.72 -2.20 -5.35
CA GLU A 74 4.56 -3.35 -5.02
C GLU A 74 4.71 -3.43 -3.52
N SER A 75 4.88 -4.62 -2.99
CA SER A 75 5.06 -4.83 -1.57
C SER A 75 6.30 -4.12 -1.05
N ILE A 76 6.21 -3.60 0.17
CA ILE A 76 7.26 -2.81 0.82
C ILE A 76 7.73 -3.59 2.04
N PRO A 77 9.05 -3.74 2.22
CA PRO A 77 9.58 -4.48 3.37
C PRO A 77 9.37 -3.72 4.68
N ALA A 78 9.68 -4.38 5.78
CA ALA A 78 9.62 -3.79 7.12
C ALA A 78 10.74 -2.79 7.35
N ASN A 79 10.52 -1.87 8.28
CA ASN A 79 11.53 -0.97 8.86
C ASN A 79 12.15 0.00 7.85
N VAL A 80 11.35 0.47 6.89
CA VAL A 80 11.81 1.41 5.87
C VAL A 80 10.90 2.61 5.76
N ILE A 81 11.42 3.67 5.13
CA ILE A 81 10.62 4.77 4.61
C ILE A 81 10.55 4.59 3.10
N ALA A 82 9.34 4.56 2.56
CA ALA A 82 9.10 4.44 1.14
C ALA A 82 8.25 5.62 0.65
N ALA A 83 8.49 6.06 -0.56
CA ALA A 83 7.83 7.27 -1.08
C ALA A 83 7.77 7.25 -2.61
N GLY A 84 6.82 8.00 -3.13
CA GLY A 84 6.76 8.36 -4.55
C GLY A 84 5.64 7.68 -5.34
N VAL A 85 5.62 8.02 -6.62
CA VAL A 85 4.70 7.46 -7.61
C VAL A 85 5.55 7.00 -8.81
N PRO A 86 5.84 5.71 -8.95
CA PRO A 86 5.51 4.62 -8.06
C PRO A 86 6.33 4.67 -6.77
N CYS A 87 5.76 4.17 -5.69
CA CYS A 87 6.42 4.16 -4.39
C CYS A 87 7.64 3.24 -4.38
N ARG A 88 8.75 3.75 -3.85
CA ARG A 88 10.02 3.01 -3.74
C ARG A 88 10.61 3.20 -2.36
N VAL A 89 11.33 2.19 -1.90
CA VAL A 89 12.11 2.29 -0.66
C VAL A 89 13.15 3.41 -0.80
N LYS A 90 13.17 4.34 0.14
CA LYS A 90 14.13 5.44 0.18
C LYS A 90 15.27 5.16 1.12
N ARG A 91 14.98 4.64 2.31
CA ARG A 91 16.01 4.27 3.29
C ARG A 91 15.41 3.43 4.41
N LYS A 92 16.30 2.83 5.19
CA LYS A 92 15.92 2.17 6.43
C LYS A 92 15.66 3.19 7.52
N ILE A 93 14.72 2.87 8.40
CA ILE A 93 14.47 3.67 9.60
C ILE A 93 15.57 3.34 10.61
N THR A 94 16.13 4.37 11.23
CA THR A 94 17.14 4.22 12.27
C THR A 94 16.60 4.67 13.62
N GLY A 95 17.28 4.34 14.71
CA GLY A 95 16.90 4.79 16.04
C GLY A 95 17.02 6.30 16.26
N GLU A 96 17.59 7.02 15.29
CA GLU A 96 17.74 8.49 15.35
C GLU A 96 16.61 9.23 14.65
N ASP A 97 15.73 8.53 13.95
CA ASP A 97 14.55 9.13 13.34
C ASP A 97 13.53 9.55 14.41
N ILE A 98 12.92 10.70 14.20
CA ILE A 98 11.85 11.21 15.06
C ILE A 98 10.67 11.72 14.22
#